data_2cb303c40125069bd5dcfabdbc673540
#
_entry.id   2cb303c40125069bd5dcfabdbc673540
#
_cell.length_a   1.000
_cell.length_b   1.000
_cell.length_c   1.000
_cell.angle_alpha   90.00
_cell.angle_beta   90.00
_cell.angle_gamma   90.00
#
_symmetry.space_group_name_H-M   'P 1'
#
loop_
_entity.id
_entity.type
_entity.pdbx_description
1 polymer ?
#
loop_
_entity_poly.entity_id
_entity_poly.type
_entity_poly.pdbx_seq_one_letter_code
_entity_poly.pdbx_strand_id
1 'polypeptide(L)'
;MDTNKTIMVVDDNPDIITIVKTILEGKGYTVLSASSGPELLNMLKGQKPDLIILDIMMPEMDGLEVLSRLKAVADTSTLPVILLTAKVQYEDVLGGYKLGADYYITKPFTSTQLVNGINLLLGEGKS
;
A
#
# COMPACT_ATOMS: atom_id res chain seq x y z
N MET A 1 3.04 17.53 -11.60
CA MET A 1 1.93 18.20 -10.93
C MET A 1 1.75 17.66 -9.52
N ASP A 2 1.61 18.55 -8.57
CA ASP A 2 1.43 18.17 -7.16
C ASP A 2 0.02 17.65 -6.94
N THR A 3 -0.10 16.45 -6.38
CA THR A 3 -1.40 15.83 -6.15
C THR A 3 -1.96 16.13 -4.76
N ASN A 4 -1.13 16.57 -3.82
CA ASN A 4 -1.48 16.74 -2.42
C ASN A 4 -1.98 15.46 -1.74
N LYS A 5 -1.74 14.30 -2.36
CA LYS A 5 -2.12 13.02 -1.78
C LYS A 5 -0.94 12.37 -1.09
N THR A 6 -1.23 11.67 -0.01
CA THR A 6 -0.21 10.99 0.79
C THR A 6 -0.37 9.49 0.66
N ILE A 7 0.73 8.82 0.30
CA ILE A 7 0.77 7.36 0.14
C ILE A 7 1.64 6.79 1.25
N MET A 8 1.14 5.77 1.93
CA MET A 8 1.92 5.05 2.94
C MET A 8 2.41 3.74 2.34
N VAL A 9 3.72 3.54 2.35
CA VAL A 9 4.35 2.30 1.84
C VAL A 9 4.82 1.47 3.00
N VAL A 10 4.44 0.20 3.04
CA VAL A 10 4.79 -0.71 4.12
C VAL A 10 5.48 -1.93 3.54
N ASP A 11 6.78 -2.07 3.83
CA ASP A 11 7.58 -3.18 3.31
C ASP A 11 8.81 -3.29 4.20
N ASP A 12 9.22 -4.52 4.53
CA ASP A 12 10.42 -4.70 5.35
C ASP A 12 11.71 -4.61 4.54
N ASN A 13 11.61 -4.51 3.22
CA ASN A 13 12.77 -4.35 2.34
C ASN A 13 12.98 -2.86 2.04
N PRO A 14 14.06 -2.25 2.56
CA PRO A 14 14.28 -0.82 2.35
C PRO A 14 14.49 -0.45 0.88
N ASP A 15 14.95 -1.38 0.05
CA ASP A 15 15.13 -1.08 -1.37
C ASP A 15 13.79 -0.88 -2.06
N ILE A 16 12.78 -1.67 -1.69
CA ILE A 16 11.44 -1.50 -2.25
C ILE A 16 10.86 -0.16 -1.81
N ILE A 17 11.03 0.20 -0.55
CA ILE A 17 10.56 1.49 -0.05
C ILE A 17 11.21 2.62 -0.84
N THR A 18 12.52 2.56 -1.07
CA THR A 18 13.23 3.58 -1.82
C THR A 18 12.71 3.68 -3.25
N ILE A 19 12.51 2.55 -3.92
CA ILE A 19 12.02 2.53 -5.29
C ILE A 19 10.63 3.14 -5.38
N VAL A 20 9.71 2.69 -4.54
CA VAL A 20 8.33 3.19 -4.55
C VAL A 20 8.31 4.69 -4.24
N LYS A 21 9.07 5.10 -3.23
CA LYS A 21 9.13 6.51 -2.84
C LYS A 21 9.64 7.37 -3.98
N THR A 22 10.71 6.94 -4.65
CA THR A 22 11.27 7.69 -5.77
C THR A 22 10.26 7.85 -6.90
N ILE A 23 9.57 6.78 -7.26
CA ILE A 23 8.58 6.81 -8.33
C ILE A 23 7.45 7.78 -7.97
N LEU A 24 6.91 7.65 -6.77
CA LEU A 24 5.70 8.39 -6.41
C LEU A 24 5.99 9.85 -6.09
N GLU A 25 7.12 10.14 -5.47
CA GLU A 25 7.48 11.53 -5.23
C GLU A 25 7.73 12.25 -6.56
N GLY A 26 8.24 11.53 -7.55
CA GLY A 26 8.39 12.09 -8.89
C GLY A 26 7.07 12.42 -9.55
N LYS A 27 5.97 11.86 -9.06
CA LYS A 27 4.63 12.15 -9.57
C LYS A 27 3.86 13.14 -8.72
N GLY A 28 4.49 13.70 -7.67
CA GLY A 28 3.87 14.72 -6.84
C GLY A 28 3.21 14.21 -5.58
N TYR A 29 3.31 12.91 -5.29
CA TYR A 29 2.77 12.36 -4.05
C TYR A 29 3.71 12.61 -2.88
N THR A 30 3.14 12.75 -1.69
CA THR A 30 3.91 12.69 -0.45
C THR A 30 3.93 11.22 -0.03
N VAL A 31 5.11 10.70 0.31
CA VAL A 31 5.25 9.29 0.65
C VAL A 31 5.76 9.14 2.07
N LEU A 32 5.01 8.41 2.88
CA LEU A 32 5.41 7.98 4.21
C LEU A 32 5.73 6.49 4.13
N SER A 33 6.58 6.00 5.02
CA SER A 33 6.97 4.60 4.98
C SER A 33 7.00 3.99 6.36
N ALA A 34 6.72 2.69 6.41
CA ALA A 34 6.85 1.88 7.62
C ALA A 34 7.52 0.57 7.21
N SER A 35 8.33 0.01 8.09
CA SER A 35 9.05 -1.22 7.79
C SER A 35 8.39 -2.46 8.37
N SER A 36 7.26 -2.31 9.06
CA SER A 36 6.54 -3.44 9.66
C SER A 36 5.08 -3.09 9.88
N GLY A 37 4.26 -4.11 10.08
CA GLY A 37 2.86 -3.92 10.40
C GLY A 37 2.64 -3.13 11.68
N PRO A 38 3.30 -3.51 12.79
CA PRO A 38 3.15 -2.74 14.03
C PRO A 38 3.55 -1.28 13.88
N GLU A 39 4.61 -0.99 13.14
CA GLU A 39 5.01 0.39 12.90
C GLU A 39 3.92 1.14 12.14
N LEU A 40 3.35 0.54 11.10
CA LEU A 40 2.26 1.15 10.35
C LEU A 40 1.09 1.48 11.26
N LEU A 41 0.66 0.50 12.07
CA LEU A 41 -0.51 0.68 12.92
C LEU A 41 -0.27 1.80 13.93
N ASN A 42 0.95 1.92 14.43
CA ASN A 42 1.30 2.99 15.34
C ASN A 42 1.27 4.35 14.64
N MET A 43 1.80 4.43 13.42
CA MET A 43 1.83 5.68 12.66
C MET A 43 0.42 6.18 12.32
N LEU A 44 -0.51 5.25 12.09
CA LEU A 44 -1.88 5.63 11.74
C LEU A 44 -2.64 6.28 12.89
N LYS A 45 -2.11 6.25 14.10
CA LYS A 45 -2.71 6.96 15.22
C LYS A 45 -2.58 8.47 15.07
N GLY A 46 -1.54 8.94 14.37
CA GLY A 46 -1.30 10.35 14.20
C GLY A 46 -1.26 10.84 12.76
N GLN A 47 -1.31 9.94 11.81
CA GLN A 47 -1.21 10.28 10.39
C GLN A 47 -2.25 9.52 9.61
N LYS A 48 -2.85 10.16 8.62
CA LYS A 48 -3.90 9.54 7.83
C LYS A 48 -3.54 9.65 6.34
N PRO A 49 -2.99 8.58 5.76
CA PRO A 49 -2.69 8.60 4.34
C PRO A 49 -3.96 8.47 3.51
N ASP A 50 -3.84 8.72 2.22
CA ASP A 50 -4.94 8.56 1.28
C ASP A 50 -4.99 7.15 0.70
N LEU A 51 -3.88 6.42 0.77
CA LEU A 51 -3.78 5.07 0.24
C LEU A 51 -2.60 4.37 0.91
N ILE A 52 -2.71 3.05 1.09
CA ILE A 52 -1.64 2.24 1.67
C ILE A 52 -1.18 1.22 0.63
N ILE A 53 0.14 1.13 0.43
CA ILE A 53 0.76 0.06 -0.35
C ILE A 53 1.42 -0.87 0.67
N LEU A 54 1.06 -2.15 0.64
CA LEU A 54 1.34 -3.06 1.73
C LEU A 54 1.87 -4.39 1.21
N ASP A 55 3.05 -4.79 1.69
CA ASP A 55 3.59 -6.11 1.37
C ASP A 55 2.94 -7.17 2.25
N ILE A 56 2.69 -8.36 1.68
CA ILE A 56 2.17 -9.49 2.44
C ILE A 56 3.27 -10.14 3.26
N MET A 57 4.46 -10.30 2.67
CA MET A 57 5.52 -11.11 3.27
C MET A 57 6.40 -10.26 4.18
N MET A 58 5.98 -10.11 5.42
CA MET A 58 6.73 -9.39 6.43
C MET A 58 6.86 -10.24 7.68
N PRO A 59 7.97 -10.09 8.45
CA PRO A 59 8.11 -10.81 9.71
C PRO A 59 7.10 -10.30 10.75
N GLU A 60 6.84 -11.10 11.75
CA GLU A 60 5.98 -10.81 12.89
C GLU A 60 4.50 -10.73 12.50
N MET A 61 4.12 -9.73 11.74
CA MET A 61 2.74 -9.53 11.32
C MET A 61 2.72 -9.38 9.81
N ASP A 62 2.17 -10.36 9.10
CA ASP A 62 2.15 -10.29 7.64
C ASP A 62 1.10 -9.30 7.16
N GLY A 63 1.15 -8.99 5.86
CA GLY A 63 0.27 -7.96 5.29
C GLY A 63 -1.19 -8.32 5.34
N LEU A 64 -1.54 -9.61 5.28
CA LEU A 64 -2.95 -10.00 5.37
C LEU A 64 -3.51 -9.73 6.76
N GLU A 65 -2.72 -9.96 7.80
CA GLU A 65 -3.14 -9.63 9.15
C GLU A 65 -3.27 -8.12 9.32
N VAL A 66 -2.32 -7.35 8.79
CA VAL A 66 -2.40 -5.89 8.83
C VAL A 66 -3.67 -5.41 8.16
N LEU A 67 -3.97 -5.96 6.97
CA LEU A 67 -5.17 -5.59 6.23
C LEU A 67 -6.42 -5.89 7.03
N SER A 68 -6.48 -7.06 7.66
CA SER A 68 -7.61 -7.44 8.48
C SER A 68 -7.82 -6.45 9.62
N ARG A 69 -6.74 -6.02 10.27
CA ARG A 69 -6.83 -5.05 11.35
C ARG A 69 -7.29 -3.69 10.87
N LEU A 70 -6.81 -3.26 9.68
CA LEU A 70 -7.23 -1.99 9.11
C LEU A 70 -8.73 -1.98 8.82
N LYS A 71 -9.24 -3.09 8.30
CA LYS A 71 -10.66 -3.17 7.93
C LYS A 71 -11.57 -3.33 9.14
N ALA A 72 -11.03 -3.71 10.28
CA ALA A 72 -11.83 -3.88 11.51
C ALA A 72 -12.06 -2.57 12.26
N VAL A 73 -11.35 -1.49 11.92
CA VAL A 73 -11.43 -0.21 12.63
C VAL A 73 -12.08 0.81 11.70
N ALA A 74 -13.10 1.50 12.19
CA ALA A 74 -13.87 2.45 11.37
C ALA A 74 -12.98 3.51 10.74
N ASP A 75 -11.99 4.03 11.48
CA ASP A 75 -11.14 5.10 11.00
C ASP A 75 -10.28 4.68 9.79
N THR A 76 -9.99 3.40 9.63
CA THR A 76 -9.11 2.92 8.58
C THR A 76 -9.79 1.99 7.59
N SER A 77 -11.04 1.59 7.87
CA SER A 77 -11.73 0.58 7.06
C SER A 77 -11.98 1.03 5.62
N THR A 78 -12.03 2.33 5.38
CA THR A 78 -12.28 2.87 4.04
C THR A 78 -11.01 3.25 3.28
N LEU A 79 -9.83 3.13 3.90
CA LEU A 79 -8.58 3.44 3.21
C LEU A 79 -8.36 2.45 2.08
N PRO A 80 -8.07 2.93 0.86
CA PRO A 80 -7.71 2.03 -0.23
C PRO A 80 -6.37 1.35 0.07
N VAL A 81 -6.29 0.06 -0.21
CA VAL A 81 -5.09 -0.73 0.03
C VAL A 81 -4.70 -1.47 -1.24
N ILE A 82 -3.43 -1.29 -1.65
CA ILE A 82 -2.81 -2.08 -2.71
C ILE A 82 -1.85 -3.05 -2.05
N LEU A 83 -2.01 -4.34 -2.31
CA LEU A 83 -1.03 -5.32 -1.88
C LEU A 83 0.06 -5.41 -2.94
N LEU A 84 1.32 -5.20 -2.53
CA LEU A 84 2.47 -5.22 -3.42
C LEU A 84 3.43 -6.28 -2.91
N THR A 85 3.49 -7.44 -3.56
CA THR A 85 4.20 -8.56 -2.98
C THR A 85 4.67 -9.56 -4.04
N ALA A 86 5.64 -10.40 -3.65
CA ALA A 86 6.10 -11.50 -4.49
C ALA A 86 5.19 -12.72 -4.41
N LYS A 87 4.20 -12.73 -3.51
CA LYS A 87 3.27 -13.86 -3.42
C LYS A 87 2.29 -13.80 -4.58
N VAL A 88 2.32 -14.85 -5.40
CA VAL A 88 1.55 -14.87 -6.65
C VAL A 88 0.59 -16.06 -6.72
N GLN A 89 0.45 -16.82 -5.63
CA GLN A 89 -0.48 -17.94 -5.63
C GLN A 89 -1.90 -17.44 -5.65
N TYR A 90 -2.77 -18.20 -6.34
CA TYR A 90 -4.17 -17.82 -6.45
C TYR A 90 -4.83 -17.60 -5.09
N GLU A 91 -4.52 -18.48 -4.13
CA GLU A 91 -5.08 -18.37 -2.79
C GLU A 91 -4.68 -17.08 -2.08
N ASP A 92 -3.45 -16.63 -2.29
CA ASP A 92 -2.96 -15.40 -1.66
C ASP A 92 -3.67 -14.18 -2.25
N VAL A 93 -3.83 -14.15 -3.56
CA VAL A 93 -4.51 -13.05 -4.24
C VAL A 93 -5.98 -13.00 -3.80
N LEU A 94 -6.65 -14.16 -3.84
CA LEU A 94 -8.06 -14.26 -3.46
C LEU A 94 -8.23 -13.88 -2.00
N GLY A 95 -7.34 -14.35 -1.12
CA GLY A 95 -7.39 -14.02 0.30
C GLY A 95 -7.26 -12.53 0.55
N GLY A 96 -6.37 -11.86 -0.19
CA GLY A 96 -6.21 -10.42 -0.07
C GLY A 96 -7.47 -9.67 -0.44
N TYR A 97 -8.09 -10.03 -1.56
CA TYR A 97 -9.33 -9.38 -1.98
C TYR A 97 -10.48 -9.68 -1.02
N LYS A 98 -10.56 -10.90 -0.50
CA LYS A 98 -11.61 -11.25 0.47
C LYS A 98 -11.48 -10.46 1.76
N LEU A 99 -10.25 -10.09 2.14
CA LEU A 99 -10.02 -9.30 3.34
C LEU A 99 -10.18 -7.80 3.10
N GLY A 100 -10.44 -7.40 1.85
CA GLY A 100 -10.75 -6.01 1.55
C GLY A 100 -9.67 -5.23 0.83
N ALA A 101 -8.68 -5.91 0.26
CA ALA A 101 -7.70 -5.23 -0.60
C ALA A 101 -8.40 -4.73 -1.85
N ASP A 102 -8.00 -3.55 -2.30
CA ASP A 102 -8.62 -2.92 -3.46
C ASP A 102 -7.87 -3.27 -4.75
N TYR A 103 -6.61 -3.65 -4.63
CA TYR A 103 -5.80 -3.97 -5.80
C TYR A 103 -4.60 -4.82 -5.37
N TYR A 104 -3.98 -5.51 -6.32
CA TYR A 104 -2.88 -6.43 -6.05
C TYR A 104 -1.86 -6.28 -7.16
N ILE A 105 -0.61 -5.97 -6.79
CA ILE A 105 0.49 -5.83 -7.74
C ILE A 105 1.58 -6.80 -7.34
N THR A 106 2.09 -7.58 -8.29
CA THR A 106 3.15 -8.55 -8.00
C THR A 106 4.53 -7.93 -8.21
N LYS A 107 5.50 -8.36 -7.41
CA LYS A 107 6.90 -8.00 -7.60
C LYS A 107 7.54 -9.01 -8.55
N PRO A 108 8.41 -8.60 -9.45
CA PRO A 108 8.80 -7.22 -9.73
C PRO A 108 7.70 -6.47 -10.46
N PHE A 109 7.68 -5.17 -10.29
CA PHE A 109 6.64 -4.32 -10.88
C PHE A 109 7.31 -3.20 -11.70
N THR A 110 6.52 -2.58 -12.59
CA THR A 110 6.97 -1.40 -13.31
C THR A 110 6.40 -0.16 -12.67
N SER A 111 7.02 0.99 -12.93
CA SER A 111 6.48 2.25 -12.44
C SER A 111 5.09 2.50 -13.01
N THR A 112 4.85 2.12 -14.26
CA THR A 112 3.55 2.26 -14.90
C THR A 112 2.48 1.46 -14.16
N GLN A 113 2.78 0.21 -13.80
CA GLN A 113 1.83 -0.60 -13.03
C GLN A 113 1.48 0.03 -11.70
N LEU A 114 2.48 0.54 -11.00
CA LEU A 114 2.28 1.15 -9.68
C LEU A 114 1.43 2.41 -9.80
N VAL A 115 1.78 3.29 -10.71
CA VAL A 115 1.08 4.56 -10.88
C VAL A 115 -0.35 4.31 -11.35
N ASN A 116 -0.55 3.37 -12.28
CA ASN A 116 -1.89 3.05 -12.76
C ASN A 116 -2.78 2.50 -11.64
N GLY A 117 -2.21 1.66 -10.77
CA GLY A 117 -2.99 1.14 -9.64
C GLY A 117 -3.45 2.25 -8.71
N ILE A 118 -2.57 3.20 -8.43
CA ILE A 118 -2.92 4.34 -7.57
C ILE A 118 -3.95 5.22 -8.24
N ASN A 119 -3.78 5.50 -9.53
CA ASN A 119 -4.74 6.32 -10.27
C ASN A 119 -6.13 5.67 -10.29
N LEU A 120 -6.15 4.35 -10.43
CA LEU A 120 -7.41 3.61 -10.44
C LEU A 120 -8.19 3.83 -9.14
N LEU A 121 -7.50 3.84 -8.01
CA LEU A 121 -8.15 3.94 -6.71
C LEU A 121 -8.40 5.37 -6.27
N LEU A 122 -7.51 6.30 -6.60
CA LEU A 122 -7.62 7.69 -6.16
C LEU A 122 -8.18 8.62 -7.23
N GLY A 123 -8.29 8.15 -8.47
CA GLY A 123 -8.78 8.99 -9.55
C GLY A 123 -7.78 10.04 -10.02
N GLU A 124 -6.53 9.96 -9.55
CA GLU A 124 -5.50 10.90 -9.98
C GLU A 124 -5.11 10.64 -11.42
N GLY A 125 -4.65 11.68 -12.10
CA GLY A 125 -4.26 11.54 -13.49
C GLY A 125 -5.42 11.54 -14.46
N LYS A 126 -6.62 11.63 -14.00
CA LYS A 126 -7.78 11.79 -14.88
C LYS A 126 -7.87 13.22 -15.35
N SER A 127 -8.25 13.38 -16.54
CA SER A 127 -8.36 14.72 -17.10
C SER A 127 -9.75 14.98 -17.57
#